data_7d0a8b42a318b8d55f4ace8449186f3b
#
_entry.id   7d0a8b42a318b8d55f4ace8449186f3b
#
_cell.length_a   1.000
_cell.length_b   1.000
_cell.length_c   1.000
_cell.angle_alpha   90.00
_cell.angle_beta   90.00
_cell.angle_gamma   90.00
#
_symmetry.space_group_name_H-M   'P 1'
#
loop_
_entity.id
_entity.type
_entity.pdbx_description
1 polymer ?
#
loop_
_entity_poly.entity_id
_entity_poly.type
_entity_poly.pdbx_seq_one_letter_code
_entity_poly.pdbx_strand_id
1 'polypeptide(L)'
;LLCKQKGILAMENERVVSGIQQVGIGVSNANEAFAWYKSIFGFDIQVFAEAAEANLMQRYTGGQPHSRYAILALNMQGGGGLEIWQYVSRTPQPATEPLVWGKPGILCIKIRCKDVAAFYAFAQQKGVNTVAAPVPNPLGKLHFYLYDPYGNIFDVVDDDYWFCDEGKLCGGVCGVAIGVSHLEKSLHYYTHILPLQVAYHQSNSGANDFEGLPLATAHYGRAILQSTAALAGAFSNLLGPFTIELVQSMPHQTGNRFDGRLWGDLGYIHLCFDIKGYDAHTKICADSGYPLTVDSGDFNMGDAAGRFSYNEDPDGTWLEYVETYKVPILKKLGWYFQLKNRPAHKALPNWMVKTLRFSRVK
;
A
#
# COMPACT_ATOMS: atom_id res chain seq x y z
N LEU A 1 -13.56 -18.06 30.01
CA LEU A 1 -13.99 -17.15 28.97
C LEU A 1 -13.52 -15.71 29.26
N LEU A 2 -13.82 -15.15 30.43
CA LEU A 2 -13.43 -13.79 30.84
C LEU A 2 -11.89 -13.57 30.89
N CYS A 3 -11.12 -14.58 31.26
CA CYS A 3 -9.64 -14.49 31.29
C CYS A 3 -9.02 -14.51 29.91
N LYS A 4 -9.61 -15.26 28.95
CA LYS A 4 -9.20 -15.21 27.53
C LYS A 4 -9.58 -13.88 26.88
N GLN A 5 -10.76 -13.32 27.15
CA GLN A 5 -11.15 -12.01 26.65
C GLN A 5 -10.26 -10.88 27.17
N LYS A 6 -9.87 -10.90 28.46
CA LYS A 6 -8.92 -9.92 29.01
C LYS A 6 -7.52 -10.04 28.39
N GLY A 7 -7.06 -11.26 28.09
CA GLY A 7 -5.77 -11.49 27.42
C GLY A 7 -5.79 -11.00 25.96
N ILE A 8 -6.87 -11.24 25.22
CA ILE A 8 -7.04 -10.76 23.85
C ILE A 8 -7.12 -9.23 23.82
N LEU A 9 -7.93 -8.61 24.69
CA LEU A 9 -8.03 -7.15 24.83
C LEU A 9 -6.70 -6.49 25.25
N ALA A 10 -5.90 -7.12 26.11
CA ALA A 10 -4.58 -6.63 26.48
C ALA A 10 -3.59 -6.68 25.31
N MET A 11 -3.63 -7.74 24.48
CA MET A 11 -2.77 -7.90 23.31
C MET A 11 -3.20 -6.99 22.15
N GLU A 12 -4.50 -6.74 21.97
CA GLU A 12 -5.00 -5.74 21.00
C GLU A 12 -4.54 -4.33 21.37
N ASN A 13 -4.38 -4.01 22.66
CA ASN A 13 -3.83 -2.74 23.12
C ASN A 13 -2.31 -2.61 22.88
N GLU A 14 -1.59 -3.69 22.63
CA GLU A 14 -0.15 -3.67 22.35
C GLU A 14 0.17 -3.54 20.85
N ARG A 15 -0.75 -3.95 19.96
CA ARG A 15 -0.56 -3.83 18.52
C ARG A 15 -1.16 -2.54 17.99
N VAL A 16 -0.38 -1.83 17.19
CA VAL A 16 -0.80 -0.62 16.47
C VAL A 16 -0.50 -0.77 14.99
N VAL A 17 -1.42 -0.34 14.12
CA VAL A 17 -1.22 -0.16 12.68
C VAL A 17 -1.28 1.34 12.42
N SER A 18 -0.17 1.94 11.99
CA SER A 18 -0.06 3.39 11.78
C SER A 18 -0.68 3.86 10.46
N GLY A 19 -0.84 2.95 9.51
CA GLY A 19 -1.38 3.22 8.18
C GLY A 19 -0.69 2.40 7.09
N ILE A 20 -1.06 2.63 5.83
CA ILE A 20 -0.33 2.10 4.68
C ILE A 20 1.04 2.78 4.64
N GLN A 21 2.13 1.99 4.77
CA GLN A 21 3.48 2.52 4.66
C GLN A 21 3.84 2.74 3.20
N GLN A 22 3.58 1.74 2.34
CA GLN A 22 3.87 1.77 0.91
C GLN A 22 3.07 0.72 0.15
N VAL A 23 3.08 0.85 -1.18
CA VAL A 23 2.69 -0.23 -2.11
C VAL A 23 3.88 -0.52 -3.01
N GLY A 24 4.24 -1.80 -3.13
CA GLY A 24 5.30 -2.27 -4.02
C GLY A 24 4.84 -2.30 -5.47
N ILE A 25 5.65 -1.73 -6.37
CA ILE A 25 5.38 -1.69 -7.82
C ILE A 25 6.60 -2.22 -8.56
N GLY A 26 6.45 -3.35 -9.24
CA GLY A 26 7.45 -3.89 -10.16
C GLY A 26 7.46 -3.13 -11.48
N VAL A 27 8.63 -2.64 -11.87
CA VAL A 27 8.83 -1.87 -13.11
C VAL A 27 10.07 -2.34 -13.86
N SER A 28 10.17 -2.00 -15.15
CA SER A 28 11.36 -2.31 -15.96
C SER A 28 12.51 -1.33 -15.71
N ASN A 29 12.23 -0.09 -15.27
CA ASN A 29 13.22 0.92 -14.94
C ASN A 29 12.75 1.78 -13.75
N ALA A 30 13.35 1.55 -12.60
CA ALA A 30 12.94 2.21 -11.36
C ALA A 30 13.23 3.72 -11.36
N ASN A 31 14.29 4.18 -12.02
CA ASN A 31 14.61 5.61 -12.07
C ASN A 31 13.63 6.38 -12.98
N GLU A 32 13.25 5.83 -14.12
CA GLU A 32 12.24 6.41 -15.01
C GLU A 32 10.86 6.44 -14.34
N ALA A 33 10.48 5.34 -13.67
CA ALA A 33 9.24 5.26 -12.91
C ALA A 33 9.19 6.31 -11.80
N PHE A 34 10.27 6.44 -11.00
CA PHE A 34 10.37 7.44 -9.95
C PHE A 34 10.25 8.87 -10.51
N ALA A 35 10.93 9.18 -11.64
CA ALA A 35 10.83 10.48 -12.29
C ALA A 35 9.39 10.79 -12.70
N TRP A 36 8.67 9.80 -13.22
CA TRP A 36 7.27 9.95 -13.61
C TRP A 36 6.36 10.16 -12.38
N TYR A 37 6.44 9.30 -11.35
CA TYR A 37 5.62 9.45 -10.13
C TYR A 37 5.92 10.74 -9.38
N LYS A 38 7.18 11.20 -9.40
CA LYS A 38 7.55 12.53 -8.89
C LYS A 38 6.88 13.64 -9.67
N SER A 39 6.90 13.60 -11.00
CA SER A 39 6.37 14.66 -11.86
C SER A 39 4.84 14.75 -11.87
N ILE A 40 4.15 13.61 -11.76
CA ILE A 40 2.69 13.53 -11.83
C ILE A 40 2.06 13.65 -10.43
N PHE A 41 2.46 12.82 -9.48
CA PHE A 41 1.85 12.77 -8.15
C PHE A 41 2.62 13.52 -7.07
N GLY A 42 3.86 13.92 -7.34
CA GLY A 42 4.70 14.63 -6.35
C GLY A 42 5.37 13.73 -5.32
N PHE A 43 5.65 12.45 -5.64
CA PHE A 43 6.46 11.54 -4.81
C PHE A 43 7.94 11.91 -4.92
N ASP A 44 8.35 13.02 -4.32
CA ASP A 44 9.68 13.62 -4.46
C ASP A 44 10.63 13.36 -3.28
N ILE A 45 10.18 12.70 -2.22
CA ILE A 45 11.01 12.33 -1.07
C ILE A 45 11.55 10.91 -1.28
N GLN A 46 12.83 10.79 -1.59
CA GLN A 46 13.51 9.52 -1.74
C GLN A 46 14.05 9.06 -0.37
N VAL A 47 13.32 8.16 0.29
CA VAL A 47 13.70 7.63 1.61
C VAL A 47 14.97 6.79 1.49
N PHE A 48 14.98 5.88 0.50
CA PHE A 48 16.15 5.14 0.05
C PHE A 48 16.12 4.90 -1.46
N ALA A 49 17.29 4.61 -2.02
CA ALA A 49 17.50 4.07 -3.35
C ALA A 49 18.69 3.12 -3.27
N GLU A 50 18.47 1.82 -3.40
CA GLU A 50 19.51 0.83 -3.13
C GLU A 50 19.35 -0.45 -3.94
N ALA A 51 20.50 -1.07 -4.23
CA ALA A 51 20.55 -2.44 -4.73
C ALA A 51 20.76 -3.41 -3.56
N ALA A 52 20.02 -4.52 -3.56
CA ALA A 52 20.17 -5.59 -2.58
C ALA A 52 19.70 -6.92 -3.15
N GLU A 53 20.02 -8.01 -2.46
CA GLU A 53 19.47 -9.33 -2.74
C GLU A 53 18.22 -9.60 -1.88
N ALA A 54 17.17 -10.11 -2.50
CA ALA A 54 15.92 -10.49 -1.85
C ALA A 54 15.98 -11.92 -1.29
N ASN A 55 16.96 -12.20 -0.43
CA ASN A 55 17.27 -13.54 0.07
C ASN A 55 16.11 -14.20 0.83
N LEU A 56 15.27 -13.43 1.50
CA LEU A 56 14.14 -13.94 2.27
C LEU A 56 12.91 -14.27 1.41
N MET A 57 12.89 -13.78 0.16
CA MET A 57 11.74 -13.92 -0.73
C MET A 57 11.79 -15.18 -1.61
N GLN A 58 12.71 -16.11 -1.37
CA GLN A 58 12.90 -17.32 -2.19
C GLN A 58 11.62 -18.14 -2.38
N ARG A 59 10.75 -18.17 -1.36
CA ARG A 59 9.41 -18.79 -1.45
C ARG A 59 8.60 -18.26 -2.63
N TYR A 60 8.77 -16.98 -2.96
CA TYR A 60 8.02 -16.26 -3.99
C TYR A 60 8.82 -15.95 -5.24
N THR A 61 10.09 -16.38 -5.28
CA THR A 61 11.02 -16.12 -6.39
C THR A 61 11.56 -17.41 -7.02
N GLY A 62 10.74 -18.48 -6.99
CA GLY A 62 11.09 -19.76 -7.62
C GLY A 62 12.21 -20.53 -6.90
N GLY A 63 12.39 -20.32 -5.59
CA GLY A 63 13.41 -20.97 -4.78
C GLY A 63 14.82 -20.41 -4.96
N GLN A 64 14.98 -19.26 -5.65
CA GLN A 64 16.26 -18.62 -5.90
C GLN A 64 16.28 -17.18 -5.36
N PRO A 65 17.39 -16.70 -4.78
CA PRO A 65 17.57 -15.30 -4.47
C PRO A 65 17.73 -14.50 -5.77
N HIS A 66 17.16 -13.30 -5.78
CA HIS A 66 17.31 -12.36 -6.90
C HIS A 66 17.76 -11.02 -6.41
N SER A 67 18.67 -10.40 -7.16
CA SER A 67 19.09 -9.03 -6.92
C SER A 67 18.07 -8.05 -7.49
N ARG A 68 17.86 -6.98 -6.74
CA ARG A 68 16.92 -5.90 -7.07
C ARG A 68 17.56 -4.53 -6.89
N TYR A 69 16.98 -3.53 -7.55
CA TYR A 69 17.12 -2.12 -7.22
C TYR A 69 15.76 -1.58 -6.84
N ALA A 70 15.66 -0.90 -5.70
CA ALA A 70 14.40 -0.34 -5.24
C ALA A 70 14.56 1.10 -4.75
N ILE A 71 13.52 1.90 -5.00
CA ILE A 71 13.39 3.29 -4.53
C ILE A 71 12.11 3.38 -3.70
N LEU A 72 12.24 3.75 -2.43
CA LEU A 72 11.09 4.13 -1.62
C LEU A 72 10.87 5.64 -1.73
N ALA A 73 9.74 6.02 -2.31
CA ALA A 73 9.35 7.39 -2.55
C ALA A 73 8.11 7.78 -1.74
N LEU A 74 8.13 8.95 -1.10
CA LEU A 74 7.01 9.52 -0.34
C LEU A 74 6.58 10.88 -0.90
N ASN A 75 5.33 11.24 -0.61
CA ASN A 75 4.82 12.60 -0.78
C ASN A 75 4.61 13.25 0.60
N MET A 76 5.26 14.39 0.85
CA MET A 76 5.18 15.05 2.15
C MET A 76 3.80 15.62 2.49
N GLN A 77 2.89 15.72 1.56
CA GLN A 77 1.52 16.17 1.87
C GLN A 77 0.73 15.13 2.66
N GLY A 78 1.23 13.89 2.75
CA GLY A 78 0.68 12.82 3.58
C GLY A 78 0.08 11.67 2.78
N GLY A 79 0.15 10.50 3.36
CA GLY A 79 -0.20 9.20 2.79
C GLY A 79 0.99 8.25 2.73
N GLY A 80 0.74 7.02 2.38
CA GLY A 80 1.77 6.01 2.13
C GLY A 80 2.62 6.32 0.91
N GLY A 81 3.73 5.61 0.79
CA GLY A 81 4.68 5.72 -0.30
C GLY A 81 4.47 4.71 -1.43
N LEU A 82 5.39 4.78 -2.39
CA LEU A 82 5.57 3.79 -3.44
C LEU A 82 6.95 3.16 -3.27
N GLU A 83 7.03 1.84 -3.18
CA GLU A 83 8.27 1.10 -3.33
C GLU A 83 8.40 0.67 -4.79
N ILE A 84 9.19 1.43 -5.53
CA ILE A 84 9.42 1.24 -6.96
C ILE A 84 10.54 0.20 -7.10
N TRP A 85 10.22 -0.97 -7.64
CA TRP A 85 11.04 -2.16 -7.56
C TRP A 85 11.42 -2.67 -8.95
N GLN A 86 12.71 -2.95 -9.17
CA GLN A 86 13.24 -3.45 -10.43
C GLN A 86 14.15 -4.64 -10.18
N TYR A 87 13.90 -5.76 -10.87
CA TYR A 87 14.90 -6.83 -10.95
C TYR A 87 16.16 -6.35 -11.66
N VAL A 88 17.34 -6.74 -11.14
CA VAL A 88 18.63 -6.52 -11.81
C VAL A 88 19.34 -7.84 -12.18
N SER A 89 19.00 -8.95 -11.55
CA SER A 89 19.53 -10.28 -11.86
C SER A 89 18.76 -11.04 -12.93
N ARG A 90 17.57 -10.56 -13.32
CA ARG A 90 16.72 -11.11 -14.38
C ARG A 90 15.86 -10.04 -15.01
N THR A 91 15.32 -10.31 -16.19
CA THR A 91 14.30 -9.45 -16.81
C THR A 91 12.95 -9.69 -16.11
N PRO A 92 12.30 -8.63 -15.54
CA PRO A 92 10.97 -8.76 -14.95
C PRO A 92 9.95 -9.15 -16.02
N GLN A 93 9.02 -10.03 -15.67
CA GLN A 93 8.00 -10.51 -16.59
C GLN A 93 6.71 -9.72 -16.47
N PRO A 94 6.04 -9.38 -17.58
CA PRO A 94 4.70 -8.80 -17.55
C PRO A 94 3.67 -9.85 -17.14
N ALA A 95 2.45 -9.39 -16.85
CA ALA A 95 1.31 -10.29 -16.69
C ALA A 95 1.11 -11.13 -17.97
N THR A 96 0.85 -12.41 -17.79
CA THR A 96 0.59 -13.34 -18.91
C THR A 96 -0.75 -13.09 -19.58
N GLU A 97 -1.68 -12.48 -18.84
CA GLU A 97 -3.02 -12.13 -19.30
C GLU A 97 -3.28 -10.64 -19.11
N PRO A 98 -4.13 -10.02 -19.94
CA PRO A 98 -4.56 -8.65 -19.74
C PRO A 98 -5.16 -8.44 -18.34
N LEU A 99 -5.03 -7.22 -17.83
CA LEU A 99 -5.72 -6.85 -16.59
C LEU A 99 -7.24 -6.97 -16.80
N VAL A 100 -7.89 -7.70 -15.88
CA VAL A 100 -9.34 -7.78 -15.81
C VAL A 100 -9.76 -7.28 -14.43
N TRP A 101 -10.68 -6.32 -14.38
CA TRP A 101 -11.16 -5.75 -13.11
C TRP A 101 -11.92 -6.80 -12.30
N GLY A 102 -11.55 -6.93 -11.02
CA GLY A 102 -12.09 -7.97 -10.12
C GLY A 102 -11.32 -9.30 -10.13
N LYS A 103 -10.25 -9.47 -10.95
CA LYS A 103 -9.33 -10.62 -10.81
C LYS A 103 -8.58 -10.51 -9.49
N PRO A 104 -8.44 -11.59 -8.69
CA PRO A 104 -7.76 -11.57 -7.39
C PRO A 104 -6.34 -10.96 -7.44
N GLY A 105 -6.03 -10.10 -6.47
CA GLY A 105 -4.79 -9.33 -6.36
C GLY A 105 -5.02 -7.83 -6.35
N ILE A 106 -3.97 -7.03 -6.16
CA ILE A 106 -4.08 -5.56 -6.14
C ILE A 106 -4.44 -5.04 -7.53
N LEU A 107 -5.57 -4.36 -7.64
CA LEU A 107 -6.12 -3.82 -8.89
C LEU A 107 -5.61 -2.41 -9.17
N CYS A 108 -5.64 -1.54 -8.17
CA CYS A 108 -5.15 -0.16 -8.27
C CYS A 108 -4.68 0.39 -6.92
N ILE A 109 -3.87 1.44 -6.98
CA ILE A 109 -3.50 2.28 -5.83
C ILE A 109 -4.41 3.51 -5.83
N LYS A 110 -4.90 3.90 -4.64
CA LYS A 110 -5.64 5.13 -4.44
C LYS A 110 -4.71 6.25 -3.97
N ILE A 111 -4.70 7.36 -4.71
CA ILE A 111 -3.91 8.56 -4.43
C ILE A 111 -4.85 9.65 -3.94
N ARG A 112 -4.56 10.24 -2.76
CA ARG A 112 -5.36 11.37 -2.26
C ARG A 112 -5.15 12.61 -3.09
N CYS A 113 -6.23 13.36 -3.32
CA CYS A 113 -6.22 14.58 -4.12
C CYS A 113 -7.08 15.66 -3.44
N LYS A 114 -6.63 16.92 -3.50
CA LYS A 114 -7.38 18.09 -2.96
C LYS A 114 -8.48 18.56 -3.90
N ASP A 115 -8.23 18.45 -5.19
CA ASP A 115 -9.12 18.91 -6.25
C ASP A 115 -8.97 17.96 -7.43
N VAL A 116 -9.84 16.97 -7.46
CA VAL A 116 -9.84 15.91 -8.46
C VAL A 116 -10.09 16.48 -9.88
N ALA A 117 -10.95 17.48 -10.01
CA ALA A 117 -11.24 18.09 -11.30
C ALA A 117 -10.03 18.87 -11.85
N ALA A 118 -9.35 19.64 -11.00
CA ALA A 118 -8.11 20.33 -11.37
C ALA A 118 -7.00 19.36 -11.72
N PHE A 119 -6.87 18.26 -10.96
CA PHE A 119 -5.86 17.25 -11.25
C PHE A 119 -6.17 16.46 -12.53
N TYR A 120 -7.43 16.18 -12.82
CA TYR A 120 -7.84 15.56 -14.09
C TYR A 120 -7.43 16.43 -15.29
N ALA A 121 -7.71 17.74 -15.23
CA ALA A 121 -7.29 18.69 -16.28
C ALA A 121 -5.76 18.75 -16.43
N PHE A 122 -5.03 18.77 -15.31
CA PHE A 122 -3.57 18.70 -15.30
C PHE A 122 -3.05 17.40 -15.94
N ALA A 123 -3.63 16.24 -15.59
CA ALA A 123 -3.23 14.94 -16.13
C ALA A 123 -3.44 14.90 -17.66
N GLN A 124 -4.58 15.40 -18.15
CA GLN A 124 -4.84 15.51 -19.59
C GLN A 124 -3.84 16.43 -20.28
N GLN A 125 -3.54 17.60 -19.70
CA GLN A 125 -2.54 18.54 -20.25
C GLN A 125 -1.14 17.91 -20.32
N LYS A 126 -0.80 17.02 -19.38
CA LYS A 126 0.46 16.26 -19.36
C LYS A 126 0.46 15.06 -20.29
N GLY A 127 -0.63 14.75 -20.97
CA GLY A 127 -0.76 13.58 -21.83
C GLY A 127 -0.80 12.25 -21.06
N VAL A 128 -1.19 12.30 -19.77
CA VAL A 128 -1.40 11.07 -18.98
C VAL A 128 -2.64 10.34 -19.49
N ASN A 129 -2.55 9.02 -19.62
CA ASN A 129 -3.66 8.18 -20.06
C ASN A 129 -4.73 8.09 -18.96
N THR A 130 -5.75 8.96 -19.02
CA THR A 130 -6.92 8.96 -18.14
C THR A 130 -8.00 8.04 -18.69
N VAL A 131 -8.69 7.27 -17.82
CA VAL A 131 -9.66 6.25 -18.23
C VAL A 131 -11.01 6.89 -18.60
N ALA A 132 -11.56 7.70 -17.70
CA ALA A 132 -12.84 8.41 -17.87
C ALA A 132 -12.82 9.73 -17.11
N ALA A 133 -13.85 10.57 -17.31
CA ALA A 133 -14.02 11.79 -16.53
C ALA A 133 -14.32 11.46 -15.05
N PRO A 134 -14.00 12.39 -14.10
CA PRO A 134 -14.29 12.20 -12.70
C PRO A 134 -15.78 11.95 -12.41
N VAL A 135 -16.07 10.96 -11.58
CA VAL A 135 -17.41 10.58 -11.11
C VAL A 135 -17.40 10.35 -9.60
N PRO A 136 -18.54 10.40 -8.88
CA PRO A 136 -18.61 10.01 -7.48
C PRO A 136 -18.46 8.49 -7.31
N ASN A 137 -17.62 8.06 -6.35
CA ASN A 137 -17.57 6.67 -5.90
C ASN A 137 -18.74 6.34 -4.94
N PRO A 138 -18.91 5.10 -4.47
CA PRO A 138 -20.00 4.73 -3.56
C PRO A 138 -20.05 5.48 -2.23
N LEU A 139 -18.96 6.14 -1.82
CA LEU A 139 -18.92 7.03 -0.65
C LEU A 139 -19.22 8.48 -1.00
N GLY A 140 -19.59 8.78 -2.24
CA GLY A 140 -19.87 10.13 -2.72
C GLY A 140 -18.63 10.99 -2.98
N LYS A 141 -17.43 10.44 -2.86
CA LYS A 141 -16.17 11.15 -3.13
C LYS A 141 -15.88 11.13 -4.63
N LEU A 142 -15.52 12.30 -5.18
CA LEU A 142 -15.12 12.41 -6.59
C LEU A 142 -13.82 11.64 -6.81
N HIS A 143 -13.76 10.90 -7.92
CA HIS A 143 -12.56 10.16 -8.30
C HIS A 143 -12.48 9.92 -9.81
N PHE A 144 -11.31 9.53 -10.30
CA PHE A 144 -11.11 9.01 -11.65
C PHE A 144 -9.87 8.10 -11.71
N TYR A 145 -9.84 7.25 -12.74
CA TYR A 145 -8.73 6.34 -13.00
C TYR A 145 -7.79 6.85 -14.07
N LEU A 146 -6.51 6.54 -13.91
CA LEU A 146 -5.46 6.77 -14.91
C LEU A 146 -4.47 5.60 -14.94
N TYR A 147 -3.74 5.49 -16.05
CA TYR A 147 -2.65 4.54 -16.20
C TYR A 147 -1.30 5.23 -16.05
N ASP A 148 -0.37 4.53 -15.38
CA ASP A 148 1.04 4.89 -15.46
C ASP A 148 1.66 4.37 -16.78
N PRO A 149 2.93 4.71 -17.09
CA PRO A 149 3.61 4.24 -18.30
C PRO A 149 3.80 2.72 -18.39
N TYR A 150 3.61 2.00 -17.29
CA TYR A 150 3.75 0.54 -17.18
C TYR A 150 2.41 -0.20 -17.24
N GLY A 151 1.30 0.52 -17.40
CA GLY A 151 -0.04 -0.03 -17.47
C GLY A 151 -0.67 -0.33 -16.10
N ASN A 152 -0.12 0.20 -15.01
CA ASN A 152 -0.75 0.10 -13.69
C ASN A 152 -1.85 1.16 -13.56
N ILE A 153 -2.97 0.79 -12.95
CA ILE A 153 -4.10 1.68 -12.72
C ILE A 153 -3.94 2.42 -11.39
N PHE A 154 -4.08 3.72 -11.40
CA PHE A 154 -4.20 4.57 -10.22
C PHE A 154 -5.59 5.16 -10.15
N ASP A 155 -6.17 5.20 -8.95
CA ASP A 155 -7.43 5.85 -8.62
C ASP A 155 -7.13 7.15 -7.87
N VAL A 156 -7.40 8.29 -8.47
CA VAL A 156 -7.21 9.61 -7.85
C VAL A 156 -8.50 10.02 -7.17
N VAL A 157 -8.48 10.10 -5.83
CA VAL A 157 -9.67 10.22 -4.98
C VAL A 157 -9.64 11.50 -4.17
N ASP A 158 -10.76 12.20 -4.10
CA ASP A 158 -10.96 13.33 -3.20
C ASP A 158 -10.74 12.92 -1.73
N ASP A 159 -9.88 13.68 -1.02
CA ASP A 159 -9.50 13.37 0.35
C ASP A 159 -9.25 14.66 1.16
N ASP A 160 -9.76 14.69 2.39
CA ASP A 160 -9.66 15.83 3.30
C ASP A 160 -8.47 15.75 4.25
N TYR A 161 -7.73 14.63 4.28
CA TYR A 161 -6.60 14.43 5.17
C TYR A 161 -5.29 14.91 4.56
N TRP A 162 -4.61 15.83 5.25
CA TRP A 162 -3.32 16.39 4.83
C TRP A 162 -2.37 16.51 6.02
N PHE A 163 -1.18 15.90 5.91
CA PHE A 163 -0.12 16.04 6.91
C PHE A 163 0.48 17.44 6.89
N CYS A 164 0.68 17.99 5.71
CA CYS A 164 1.08 19.38 5.49
C CYS A 164 0.66 19.83 4.09
N ASP A 165 0.66 21.14 3.87
CA ASP A 165 0.43 21.72 2.55
C ASP A 165 1.76 22.14 1.93
N GLU A 166 2.02 21.66 0.72
CA GLU A 166 3.17 22.03 -0.11
C GLU A 166 2.72 22.59 -1.48
N GLY A 167 1.44 22.96 -1.61
CA GLY A 167 0.87 23.53 -2.82
C GLY A 167 0.68 22.51 -3.97
N LYS A 168 0.80 21.20 -3.70
CA LYS A 168 0.55 20.14 -4.68
C LYS A 168 -0.90 19.70 -4.65
N LEU A 169 -1.44 19.25 -5.78
CA LEU A 169 -2.80 18.72 -5.86
C LEU A 169 -2.92 17.34 -5.21
N CYS A 170 -1.89 16.49 -5.36
CA CYS A 170 -1.89 15.15 -4.80
C CYS A 170 -1.06 15.02 -3.52
N GLY A 171 -1.48 14.08 -2.67
CA GLY A 171 -0.68 13.53 -1.58
C GLY A 171 -0.15 12.13 -1.93
N GLY A 172 0.07 11.31 -0.90
CA GLY A 172 0.53 9.93 -1.02
C GLY A 172 -0.63 8.94 -1.19
N VAL A 173 -0.28 7.66 -1.02
CA VAL A 173 -1.24 6.56 -1.07
C VAL A 173 -2.24 6.66 0.08
N CYS A 174 -3.53 6.63 -0.23
CA CYS A 174 -4.63 6.62 0.74
C CYS A 174 -5.46 5.34 0.69
N GLY A 175 -5.07 4.37 -0.12
CA GLY A 175 -5.77 3.09 -0.21
C GLY A 175 -5.37 2.25 -1.41
N VAL A 176 -6.05 1.13 -1.54
CA VAL A 176 -5.95 0.22 -2.67
C VAL A 176 -7.31 -0.36 -2.99
N ALA A 177 -7.51 -0.80 -4.25
CA ALA A 177 -8.56 -1.76 -4.59
C ALA A 177 -7.93 -3.14 -4.81
N ILE A 178 -8.55 -4.17 -4.25
CA ILE A 178 -8.10 -5.56 -4.30
C ILE A 178 -9.22 -6.40 -4.90
N GLY A 179 -8.93 -7.10 -6.00
CA GLY A 179 -9.79 -8.13 -6.53
C GLY A 179 -9.80 -9.34 -5.60
N VAL A 180 -10.97 -9.93 -5.38
CA VAL A 180 -11.14 -11.08 -4.50
C VAL A 180 -12.04 -12.13 -5.13
N SER A 181 -11.78 -13.42 -4.85
CA SER A 181 -12.63 -14.53 -5.32
C SER A 181 -13.89 -14.68 -4.48
N HIS A 182 -13.85 -14.27 -3.20
CA HIS A 182 -14.97 -14.43 -2.27
C HIS A 182 -15.03 -13.24 -1.32
N LEU A 183 -15.96 -12.31 -1.57
CA LEU A 183 -16.08 -11.03 -0.88
C LEU A 183 -16.16 -11.17 0.65
N GLU A 184 -17.06 -12.02 1.16
CA GLU A 184 -17.29 -12.18 2.60
C GLU A 184 -16.07 -12.77 3.33
N LYS A 185 -15.37 -13.72 2.69
CA LYS A 185 -14.15 -14.30 3.25
C LYS A 185 -13.04 -13.26 3.38
N SER A 186 -12.86 -12.46 2.35
CA SER A 186 -11.86 -11.38 2.34
C SER A 186 -12.26 -10.24 3.26
N LEU A 187 -13.56 -9.90 3.33
CA LEU A 187 -14.09 -8.91 4.28
C LEU A 187 -13.75 -9.31 5.72
N HIS A 188 -14.02 -10.57 6.08
CA HIS A 188 -13.69 -11.12 7.40
C HIS A 188 -12.18 -11.02 7.68
N TYR A 189 -11.33 -11.43 6.72
CA TYR A 189 -9.87 -11.35 6.84
C TYR A 189 -9.40 -9.93 7.11
N TYR A 190 -9.75 -8.99 6.24
CA TYR A 190 -9.23 -7.60 6.34
C TYR A 190 -9.71 -6.86 7.59
N THR A 191 -10.95 -7.09 8.03
CA THR A 191 -11.48 -6.49 9.28
C THR A 191 -10.94 -7.13 10.54
N HIS A 192 -10.43 -8.38 10.46
CA HIS A 192 -9.80 -9.06 11.59
C HIS A 192 -8.32 -8.73 11.73
N ILE A 193 -7.59 -8.69 10.61
CA ILE A 193 -6.15 -8.43 10.60
C ILE A 193 -5.82 -6.94 10.74
N LEU A 194 -6.66 -6.05 10.22
CA LEU A 194 -6.42 -4.61 10.21
C LEU A 194 -7.51 -3.85 10.98
N PRO A 195 -7.21 -2.65 11.54
CA PRO A 195 -8.19 -1.83 12.25
C PRO A 195 -9.13 -1.14 11.27
N LEU A 196 -9.93 -1.92 10.57
CA LEU A 196 -10.84 -1.47 9.53
C LEU A 196 -12.31 -1.69 9.92
N GLN A 197 -13.17 -0.79 9.47
CA GLN A 197 -14.61 -0.90 9.55
C GLN A 197 -15.24 -0.81 8.17
N VAL A 198 -16.38 -1.47 8.00
CA VAL A 198 -17.13 -1.45 6.74
C VAL A 198 -17.82 -0.10 6.59
N ALA A 199 -17.46 0.66 5.56
CA ALA A 199 -18.08 1.92 5.19
C ALA A 199 -19.12 1.76 4.07
N TYR A 200 -18.92 0.76 3.20
CA TYR A 200 -19.86 0.39 2.13
C TYR A 200 -19.77 -1.11 1.89
N HIS A 201 -20.92 -1.74 1.67
CA HIS A 201 -21.00 -3.16 1.29
C HIS A 201 -22.22 -3.39 0.41
N GLN A 202 -22.00 -4.05 -0.72
CA GLN A 202 -23.06 -4.48 -1.63
C GLN A 202 -22.64 -5.77 -2.35
N SER A 203 -23.46 -6.81 -2.23
CA SER A 203 -23.18 -8.12 -2.84
C SER A 203 -23.38 -8.14 -4.36
N ASN A 204 -24.13 -7.20 -4.92
CA ASN A 204 -24.36 -7.05 -6.36
C ASN A 204 -24.51 -5.55 -6.69
N SER A 205 -23.44 -4.93 -7.11
CA SER A 205 -23.37 -3.51 -7.48
C SER A 205 -23.19 -3.38 -8.99
N GLY A 206 -23.80 -2.37 -9.58
CA GLY A 206 -23.44 -1.92 -10.92
C GLY A 206 -22.02 -1.33 -10.95
N ALA A 207 -21.46 -1.17 -12.14
CA ALA A 207 -20.10 -0.72 -12.39
C ALA A 207 -20.03 0.73 -12.87
N ASN A 208 -20.94 1.61 -12.42
CA ASN A 208 -21.08 2.96 -12.97
C ASN A 208 -19.84 3.83 -12.81
N ASP A 209 -19.09 3.67 -11.69
CA ASP A 209 -17.83 4.36 -11.44
C ASP A 209 -16.60 3.60 -11.93
N PHE A 210 -16.80 2.45 -12.59
CA PHE A 210 -15.75 1.65 -13.25
C PHE A 210 -15.73 1.85 -14.77
N GLU A 211 -16.45 2.84 -15.29
CA GLU A 211 -16.50 3.11 -16.74
C GLU A 211 -15.10 3.27 -17.34
N GLY A 212 -14.86 2.58 -18.46
CA GLY A 212 -13.58 2.59 -19.18
C GLY A 212 -12.50 1.67 -18.59
N LEU A 213 -12.70 1.06 -17.42
CA LEU A 213 -11.82 0.02 -16.93
C LEU A 213 -12.01 -1.30 -17.71
N PRO A 214 -11.00 -2.20 -17.72
CA PRO A 214 -11.10 -3.50 -18.39
C PRO A 214 -12.03 -4.44 -17.61
N LEU A 215 -13.33 -4.26 -17.74
CA LEU A 215 -14.37 -4.98 -17.00
C LEU A 215 -14.52 -6.42 -17.48
N ALA A 216 -14.63 -7.37 -16.55
CA ALA A 216 -14.99 -8.76 -16.84
C ALA A 216 -16.53 -8.94 -16.96
N THR A 217 -17.30 -8.07 -16.32
CA THR A 217 -18.75 -8.21 -16.13
C THR A 217 -19.37 -6.84 -15.85
N ALA A 218 -20.72 -6.78 -15.87
CA ALA A 218 -21.47 -5.58 -15.46
C ALA A 218 -21.82 -5.55 -13.97
N HIS A 219 -21.56 -6.64 -13.22
CA HIS A 219 -21.96 -6.79 -11.83
C HIS A 219 -20.80 -7.21 -10.94
N TYR A 220 -20.69 -6.56 -9.79
CA TYR A 220 -19.63 -6.79 -8.81
C TYR A 220 -20.20 -6.89 -7.40
N GLY A 221 -19.66 -7.82 -6.60
CA GLY A 221 -19.69 -7.71 -5.16
C GLY A 221 -18.64 -6.70 -4.75
N ARG A 222 -18.96 -5.76 -3.86
CA ARG A 222 -18.06 -4.65 -3.52
C ARG A 222 -18.17 -4.27 -2.04
N ALA A 223 -17.04 -4.10 -1.38
CA ALA A 223 -16.97 -3.54 -0.03
C ALA A 223 -15.86 -2.51 0.06
N ILE A 224 -16.13 -1.37 0.72
CA ILE A 224 -15.11 -0.37 1.04
C ILE A 224 -14.91 -0.37 2.55
N LEU A 225 -13.69 -0.68 2.95
CA LEU A 225 -13.22 -0.70 4.32
C LEU A 225 -12.44 0.59 4.59
N GLN A 226 -12.74 1.25 5.71
CA GLN A 226 -12.01 2.44 6.15
C GLN A 226 -11.29 2.18 7.47
N SER A 227 -10.08 2.71 7.61
CA SER A 227 -9.40 2.71 8.89
C SER A 227 -10.20 3.46 9.94
N THR A 228 -10.19 2.98 11.17
CA THR A 228 -10.84 3.68 12.29
C THR A 228 -10.22 5.05 12.50
N ALA A 229 -11.01 6.03 12.95
CA ALA A 229 -10.63 7.45 12.98
C ALA A 229 -9.39 7.78 13.84
N ALA A 230 -9.00 6.91 14.75
CA ALA A 230 -7.87 7.12 15.65
C ALA A 230 -6.67 6.26 15.26
N LEU A 231 -6.07 6.53 14.09
CA LEU A 231 -4.78 5.92 13.78
C LEU A 231 -3.74 6.35 14.80
N ALA A 232 -2.98 5.37 15.29
CA ALA A 232 -1.93 5.57 16.28
C ALA A 232 -0.62 5.01 15.74
N GLY A 233 0.50 5.38 16.36
CA GLY A 233 1.82 4.90 15.95
C GLY A 233 2.74 6.03 15.49
N ALA A 234 4.00 5.71 15.33
CA ALA A 234 5.05 6.71 15.09
C ALA A 234 4.78 7.58 13.86
N PHE A 235 4.31 6.99 12.77
CA PHE A 235 4.11 7.66 11.49
C PHE A 235 2.64 7.96 11.16
N SER A 236 1.71 7.71 12.09
CA SER A 236 0.28 7.87 11.84
C SER A 236 -0.11 9.26 11.31
N ASN A 237 0.56 10.32 11.76
CA ASN A 237 0.32 11.68 11.26
C ASN A 237 0.75 11.87 9.80
N LEU A 238 1.79 11.18 9.33
CA LEU A 238 2.20 11.24 7.93
C LEU A 238 1.30 10.36 7.06
N LEU A 239 1.08 9.10 7.48
CA LEU A 239 0.39 8.10 6.68
C LEU A 239 -1.12 8.41 6.58
N GLY A 240 -1.73 8.87 7.69
CA GLY A 240 -3.13 9.24 7.74
C GLY A 240 -4.10 8.07 7.55
N PRO A 241 -5.41 8.36 7.48
CA PRO A 241 -6.44 7.36 7.24
C PRO A 241 -6.31 6.74 5.85
N PHE A 242 -6.75 5.49 5.73
CA PHE A 242 -6.68 4.73 4.49
C PHE A 242 -7.93 3.88 4.25
N THR A 243 -8.11 3.45 3.00
CA THR A 243 -9.20 2.57 2.59
C THR A 243 -8.67 1.32 1.89
N ILE A 244 -9.37 0.20 2.08
CA ILE A 244 -9.23 -0.99 1.24
C ILE A 244 -10.57 -1.24 0.60
N GLU A 245 -10.58 -1.28 -0.73
CA GLU A 245 -11.76 -1.63 -1.50
C GLU A 245 -11.62 -3.06 -2.00
N LEU A 246 -12.58 -3.92 -1.64
CA LEU A 246 -12.66 -5.29 -2.10
C LEU A 246 -13.64 -5.37 -3.27
N VAL A 247 -13.21 -5.99 -4.37
CA VAL A 247 -13.98 -6.09 -5.62
C VAL A 247 -14.04 -7.55 -6.06
N GLN A 248 -15.22 -8.13 -6.05
CA GLN A 248 -15.49 -9.48 -6.58
C GLN A 248 -16.29 -9.36 -7.88
N SER A 249 -15.78 -9.85 -9.00
CA SER A 249 -16.55 -9.92 -10.24
C SER A 249 -17.63 -11.01 -10.14
N MET A 250 -18.76 -10.82 -10.81
CA MET A 250 -19.91 -11.74 -10.81
C MET A 250 -20.23 -12.18 -12.24
N PRO A 251 -19.85 -13.40 -12.71
CA PRO A 251 -19.20 -14.48 -11.97
C PRO A 251 -17.75 -14.14 -11.58
N HIS A 252 -17.27 -14.77 -10.51
CA HIS A 252 -15.92 -14.53 -10.01
C HIS A 252 -14.84 -15.00 -11.00
N GLN A 253 -13.73 -14.27 -11.03
CA GLN A 253 -12.55 -14.67 -11.76
C GLN A 253 -11.71 -15.65 -10.93
N THR A 254 -11.13 -16.63 -11.60
CA THR A 254 -10.20 -17.59 -10.98
C THR A 254 -8.76 -17.17 -11.15
N GLY A 255 -7.88 -17.73 -10.32
CA GLY A 255 -6.44 -17.44 -10.32
C GLY A 255 -6.11 -16.09 -9.68
N ASN A 256 -4.82 -15.79 -9.58
CA ASN A 256 -4.29 -14.54 -9.03
C ASN A 256 -3.55 -13.78 -10.13
N ARG A 257 -3.47 -12.46 -9.99
CA ARG A 257 -2.72 -11.58 -10.92
C ARG A 257 -1.24 -11.93 -11.03
N PHE A 258 -0.68 -12.62 -10.04
CA PHE A 258 0.71 -13.10 -10.02
C PHE A 258 0.88 -14.55 -10.48
N ASP A 259 -0.18 -15.23 -10.94
CA ASP A 259 -0.05 -16.59 -11.45
C ASP A 259 0.98 -16.65 -12.59
N GLY A 260 1.94 -17.59 -12.46
CA GLY A 260 3.02 -17.76 -13.41
C GLY A 260 4.14 -16.71 -13.35
N ARG A 261 4.10 -15.80 -12.37
CA ARG A 261 5.12 -14.76 -12.16
C ARG A 261 5.76 -14.85 -10.78
N LEU A 262 6.87 -14.15 -10.61
CA LEU A 262 7.61 -14.10 -9.35
C LEU A 262 7.31 -12.77 -8.62
N TRP A 263 7.45 -12.78 -7.31
CA TRP A 263 7.43 -11.57 -6.50
C TRP A 263 8.50 -10.59 -7.01
N GLY A 264 8.09 -9.37 -7.36
CA GLY A 264 8.95 -8.36 -7.99
C GLY A 264 8.84 -8.29 -9.53
N ASP A 265 8.06 -9.13 -10.19
CA ASP A 265 7.71 -8.95 -11.60
C ASP A 265 6.80 -7.73 -11.82
N LEU A 266 6.58 -7.32 -13.08
CA LEU A 266 5.90 -6.06 -13.42
C LEU A 266 4.49 -5.97 -12.85
N GLY A 267 4.10 -4.84 -12.32
CA GLY A 267 2.80 -4.56 -11.72
C GLY A 267 2.84 -4.43 -10.21
N TYR A 268 1.68 -4.40 -9.56
CA TYR A 268 1.59 -4.28 -8.10
C TYR A 268 2.06 -5.57 -7.44
N ILE A 269 3.02 -5.45 -6.51
CA ILE A 269 3.65 -6.58 -5.85
C ILE A 269 2.94 -6.87 -4.52
N HIS A 270 2.98 -5.91 -3.59
CA HIS A 270 2.48 -6.08 -2.23
C HIS A 270 1.89 -4.77 -1.67
N LEU A 271 1.08 -4.90 -0.63
CA LEU A 271 0.59 -3.80 0.19
C LEU A 271 1.27 -3.86 1.56
N CYS A 272 1.94 -2.78 1.95
CA CYS A 272 2.72 -2.71 3.18
C CYS A 272 2.08 -1.80 4.22
N PHE A 273 2.05 -2.27 5.48
CA PHE A 273 1.59 -1.52 6.65
C PHE A 273 2.71 -1.23 7.63
N ASP A 274 2.77 0.00 8.14
CA ASP A 274 3.58 0.34 9.31
C ASP A 274 2.87 -0.14 10.57
N ILE A 275 3.54 -0.99 11.34
CA ILE A 275 3.00 -1.56 12.57
C ILE A 275 3.92 -1.32 13.76
N LYS A 276 3.37 -1.45 14.96
CA LYS A 276 4.08 -1.56 16.24
C LYS A 276 3.47 -2.68 17.06
N GLY A 277 4.30 -3.43 17.80
CA GLY A 277 3.86 -4.60 18.58
C GLY A 277 3.83 -5.86 17.72
N TYR A 278 4.99 -6.20 17.18
CA TYR A 278 5.17 -7.25 16.17
C TYR A 278 4.74 -8.63 16.66
N ASP A 279 5.05 -9.01 17.91
CA ASP A 279 4.70 -10.33 18.46
C ASP A 279 3.18 -10.51 18.58
N ALA A 280 2.47 -9.45 18.99
CA ALA A 280 1.01 -9.45 19.03
C ALA A 280 0.42 -9.57 17.62
N HIS A 281 1.01 -8.87 16.63
CA HIS A 281 0.60 -8.99 15.23
C HIS A 281 0.80 -10.41 14.69
N THR A 282 1.96 -11.02 14.92
CA THR A 282 2.27 -12.41 14.52
C THR A 282 1.24 -13.38 15.08
N LYS A 283 0.88 -13.19 16.35
CA LYS A 283 -0.13 -14.04 17.00
C LYS A 283 -1.52 -13.86 16.38
N ILE A 284 -1.95 -12.64 16.08
CA ILE A 284 -3.24 -12.36 15.43
C ILE A 284 -3.29 -13.05 14.06
N CYS A 285 -2.23 -12.94 13.26
CA CYS A 285 -2.13 -13.59 11.96
C CYS A 285 -2.24 -15.12 12.08
N ALA A 286 -1.53 -15.72 13.04
CA ALA A 286 -1.57 -17.18 13.26
C ALA A 286 -2.94 -17.65 13.75
N ASP A 287 -3.53 -16.96 14.73
CA ASP A 287 -4.84 -17.30 15.31
C ASP A 287 -5.98 -17.18 14.29
N SER A 288 -5.82 -16.30 13.28
CA SER A 288 -6.79 -16.12 12.18
C SER A 288 -6.66 -17.16 11.07
N GLY A 289 -5.64 -18.04 11.13
CA GLY A 289 -5.37 -19.04 10.09
C GLY A 289 -4.55 -18.51 8.91
N TYR A 290 -3.99 -17.30 9.00
CA TYR A 290 -3.15 -16.68 7.98
C TYR A 290 -1.76 -16.31 8.57
N PRO A 291 -0.95 -17.33 8.94
CA PRO A 291 0.35 -17.11 9.57
C PRO A 291 1.31 -16.36 8.66
N LEU A 292 2.34 -15.78 9.24
CA LEU A 292 3.42 -15.16 8.47
C LEU A 292 4.10 -16.22 7.60
N THR A 293 4.35 -15.85 6.35
CA THR A 293 5.01 -16.68 5.33
C THR A 293 6.49 -16.34 5.17
N VAL A 294 6.85 -15.10 5.47
CA VAL A 294 8.21 -14.58 5.54
C VAL A 294 8.34 -13.74 6.81
N ASP A 295 9.47 -13.84 7.48
CA ASP A 295 9.82 -13.03 8.66
C ASP A 295 11.34 -12.77 8.65
N SER A 296 11.73 -11.50 8.63
CA SER A 296 13.14 -11.11 8.59
C SER A 296 13.86 -11.32 9.93
N GLY A 297 13.10 -11.49 11.03
CA GLY A 297 13.64 -11.22 12.33
C GLY A 297 14.08 -9.76 12.49
N ASP A 298 14.66 -9.42 13.63
CA ASP A 298 15.21 -8.07 13.83
C ASP A 298 16.46 -7.86 12.95
N PHE A 299 16.48 -6.80 12.17
CA PHE A 299 17.65 -6.41 11.38
C PHE A 299 18.15 -5.02 11.75
N ASN A 300 19.46 -4.79 11.53
CA ASN A 300 20.11 -3.49 11.66
C ASN A 300 21.17 -3.36 10.58
N MET A 301 20.85 -2.65 9.50
CA MET A 301 21.72 -2.43 8.34
C MET A 301 22.16 -0.97 8.26
N GLY A 302 22.93 -0.50 9.26
CA GLY A 302 23.42 0.88 9.26
C GLY A 302 22.32 1.93 9.39
N ASP A 303 21.83 2.47 8.29
CA ASP A 303 20.81 3.52 8.26
C ASP A 303 19.40 3.02 8.56
N ALA A 304 19.11 1.75 8.31
CA ALA A 304 17.83 1.11 8.54
C ALA A 304 17.92 0.07 9.66
N ALA A 305 16.96 0.06 10.55
CA ALA A 305 16.75 -1.02 11.51
C ALA A 305 15.25 -1.25 11.72
N GLY A 306 14.86 -2.50 11.81
CA GLY A 306 13.46 -2.87 11.92
C GLY A 306 13.24 -4.36 11.88
N ARG A 307 12.02 -4.74 11.59
CA ARG A 307 11.58 -6.08 11.26
C ARG A 307 10.52 -5.98 10.19
N PHE A 308 10.55 -6.87 9.20
CA PHE A 308 9.48 -6.98 8.23
C PHE A 308 9.01 -8.43 8.09
N SER A 309 7.77 -8.60 7.69
CA SER A 309 7.18 -9.91 7.40
C SER A 309 6.12 -9.82 6.33
N TYR A 310 5.77 -10.97 5.80
CA TYR A 310 4.68 -11.13 4.85
C TYR A 310 3.67 -12.16 5.36
N ASN A 311 2.42 -11.96 5.00
CA ASN A 311 1.42 -13.03 4.92
C ASN A 311 0.62 -12.91 3.62
N GLU A 312 -0.28 -13.84 3.40
CA GLU A 312 -1.16 -13.87 2.23
C GLU A 312 -2.60 -13.69 2.67
N ASP A 313 -3.37 -12.90 1.92
CA ASP A 313 -4.81 -12.85 2.09
C ASP A 313 -5.47 -14.15 1.59
N PRO A 314 -6.82 -14.31 1.69
CA PRO A 314 -7.51 -15.52 1.23
C PRO A 314 -7.28 -15.92 -0.23
N ASP A 315 -6.83 -15.01 -1.07
CA ASP A 315 -6.58 -15.20 -2.51
C ASP A 315 -5.08 -15.16 -2.86
N GLY A 316 -4.19 -15.10 -1.86
CA GLY A 316 -2.74 -15.07 -2.06
C GLY A 316 -2.18 -13.68 -2.38
N THR A 317 -2.93 -12.60 -2.14
CA THR A 317 -2.38 -11.24 -2.22
C THR A 317 -1.38 -11.03 -1.10
N TRP A 318 -0.18 -10.55 -1.43
CA TRP A 318 0.89 -10.36 -0.46
C TRP A 318 0.71 -9.09 0.35
N LEU A 319 0.61 -9.26 1.67
CA LEU A 319 0.61 -8.16 2.63
C LEU A 319 1.94 -8.15 3.39
N GLU A 320 2.57 -7.00 3.41
CA GLU A 320 3.80 -6.76 4.16
C GLU A 320 3.51 -5.98 5.43
N TYR A 321 4.26 -6.25 6.49
CA TYR A 321 4.21 -5.51 7.74
C TYR A 321 5.61 -5.10 8.14
N VAL A 322 5.80 -3.82 8.44
CA VAL A 322 7.11 -3.28 8.81
C VAL A 322 7.01 -2.60 10.17
N GLU A 323 7.89 -2.98 11.08
CA GLU A 323 8.14 -2.24 12.32
C GLU A 323 9.50 -1.56 12.24
N THR A 324 9.51 -0.24 12.16
CA THR A 324 10.72 0.57 12.09
C THR A 324 11.30 0.80 13.48
N TYR A 325 12.58 0.48 13.70
CA TYR A 325 13.27 0.64 15.00
C TYR A 325 14.05 1.92 15.14
N LYS A 326 14.44 2.55 14.05
CA LYS A 326 15.12 3.86 14.05
C LYS A 326 14.84 4.66 12.78
N VAL A 327 14.85 5.97 12.91
CA VAL A 327 14.77 6.90 11.78
C VAL A 327 15.96 7.87 11.79
N PRO A 328 16.54 8.16 10.63
CA PRO A 328 17.61 9.17 10.55
C PRO A 328 17.03 10.58 10.72
N ILE A 329 17.61 11.39 11.60
CA ILE A 329 17.33 12.83 11.71
C ILE A 329 18.33 13.60 10.85
N LEU A 330 19.62 13.31 11.01
CA LEU A 330 20.72 13.89 10.22
C LEU A 330 21.71 12.77 9.84
N LYS A 331 21.47 12.10 8.70
CA LYS A 331 22.29 10.98 8.21
C LYS A 331 23.80 11.32 8.20
N LYS A 332 24.13 12.53 7.73
CA LYS A 332 25.52 12.99 7.62
C LYS A 332 26.26 13.08 8.97
N LEU A 333 25.54 13.21 10.07
CA LEU A 333 26.08 13.28 11.43
C LEU A 333 25.84 11.98 12.22
N GLY A 334 25.29 10.93 11.60
CA GLY A 334 24.95 9.68 12.27
C GLY A 334 23.89 9.82 13.36
N TRP A 335 23.02 10.84 13.27
CA TRP A 335 22.02 11.11 14.29
C TRP A 335 20.70 10.43 13.95
N TYR A 336 20.34 9.42 14.77
CA TYR A 336 19.13 8.61 14.62
C TYR A 336 18.23 8.74 15.84
N PHE A 337 16.91 8.74 15.60
CA PHE A 337 15.91 8.62 16.64
C PHE A 337 15.47 7.17 16.81
N GLN A 338 15.53 6.65 18.05
CA GLN A 338 15.18 5.26 18.36
C GLN A 338 13.68 5.11 18.58
N LEU A 339 13.06 4.15 17.88
CA LEU A 339 11.63 3.86 17.96
C LEU A 339 11.33 2.55 18.69
N LYS A 340 12.30 1.62 18.77
CA LYS A 340 12.08 0.25 19.30
C LYS A 340 11.39 0.26 20.67
N ASN A 341 11.83 1.10 21.59
CA ASN A 341 11.34 1.16 22.96
C ASN A 341 10.32 2.31 23.19
N ARG A 342 9.81 2.91 22.12
CA ARG A 342 8.83 4.00 22.22
C ARG A 342 7.43 3.43 22.47
N PRO A 343 6.56 4.10 23.26
CA PRO A 343 5.15 3.71 23.40
C PRO A 343 4.46 3.58 22.03
N ALA A 344 3.78 2.45 21.82
CA ALA A 344 3.23 2.08 20.50
C ALA A 344 2.28 3.14 19.94
N HIS A 345 1.41 3.71 20.78
CA HIS A 345 0.38 4.69 20.36
C HIS A 345 0.89 6.12 20.15
N LYS A 346 2.14 6.42 20.50
CA LYS A 346 2.64 7.80 20.48
C LYS A 346 3.20 8.18 19.13
N ALA A 347 2.49 9.04 18.39
CA ALA A 347 2.97 9.61 17.14
C ALA A 347 4.28 10.42 17.32
N LEU A 348 5.11 10.45 16.28
CA LEU A 348 6.25 11.35 16.21
C LEU A 348 5.77 12.80 16.10
N PRO A 349 6.48 13.78 16.72
CA PRO A 349 6.21 15.18 16.48
C PRO A 349 6.30 15.51 14.98
N ASN A 350 5.36 16.31 14.49
CA ASN A 350 5.30 16.65 13.06
C ASN A 350 6.58 17.28 12.52
N TRP A 351 7.29 18.10 13.33
CA TRP A 351 8.55 18.70 12.92
C TRP A 351 9.63 17.64 12.62
N MET A 352 9.64 16.55 13.40
CA MET A 352 10.59 15.44 13.22
C MET A 352 10.27 14.67 11.93
N VAL A 353 9.00 14.37 11.65
CA VAL A 353 8.59 13.72 10.40
C VAL A 353 8.89 14.62 9.20
N LYS A 354 8.73 15.95 9.34
CA LYS A 354 9.07 16.93 8.29
C LYS A 354 10.57 16.97 7.94
N THR A 355 11.46 16.39 8.73
CA THR A 355 12.89 16.27 8.35
C THR A 355 13.12 15.36 7.15
N LEU A 356 12.16 14.47 6.81
CA LEU A 356 12.19 13.69 5.57
C LEU A 356 12.35 14.56 4.31
N ARG A 357 11.96 15.84 4.37
CA ARG A 357 12.18 16.82 3.30
C ARG A 357 13.64 16.98 2.90
N PHE A 358 14.59 16.65 3.79
CA PHE A 358 16.03 16.69 3.47
C PHE A 358 16.42 15.59 2.44
N SER A 359 15.59 14.59 2.23
CA SER A 359 15.73 13.56 1.20
C SER A 359 14.99 13.91 -0.10
N ARG A 360 14.58 15.18 -0.28
CA ARG A 360 13.88 15.61 -1.51
C ARG A 360 14.82 15.62 -2.70
N VAL A 361 14.37 14.96 -3.77
CA VAL A 361 15.04 14.99 -5.09
C VAL A 361 14.44 16.13 -5.92
N LYS A 362 15.32 17.04 -6.35
CA LYS A 362 14.97 18.20 -7.17
C LYS A 362 14.59 17.81 -8.61
#